data_4c534fa1067a60c2615b949faf270d9f
#
_entry.id   4c534fa1067a60c2615b949faf270d9f
#
_cell.length_a   1.000
_cell.length_b   1.000
_cell.length_c   1.000
_cell.angle_alpha   90.00
_cell.angle_beta   90.00
_cell.angle_gamma   90.00
#
_symmetry.space_group_name_H-M   'P 1'
#
loop_
_entity.id
_entity.type
_entity.pdbx_description
1 polymer ?
#
loop_
_entity_poly.entity_id
_entity_poly.type
_entity_poly.pdbx_seq_one_letter_code
_entity_poly.pdbx_strand_id
1 'polypeptide(L)'
;ALELGICSDLFQNITPEDIVELKEIVRLGIAFENNEYAPISEFTFHAKLYEITGNATIREFQEIIHPVMVFVKDKFKELLEPINIEIKERGELVTHADLLGFLEKHDEAGYRKALEKHFAVYKIFMKRRIVNE
;
A
#
# COMPACT_ATOMS: atom_id res chain seq x y z
N ALA A 1 -8.68 3.94 4.26
CA ALA A 1 -9.95 3.52 4.87
C ALA A 1 -10.43 2.17 4.33
N LEU A 2 -10.45 1.99 3.03
CA LEU A 2 -10.90 0.74 2.41
C LEU A 2 -10.08 -0.47 2.89
N GLU A 3 -8.76 -0.35 2.87
CA GLU A 3 -7.87 -1.44 3.27
C GLU A 3 -7.96 -1.77 4.75
N LEU A 4 -8.13 -0.78 5.62
CA LEU A 4 -8.38 -1.02 7.03
C LEU A 4 -9.70 -1.77 7.23
N GLY A 5 -10.72 -1.46 6.43
CA GLY A 5 -12.01 -2.11 6.50
C GLY A 5 -12.02 -3.57 6.10
N ILE A 6 -11.07 -4.01 5.28
CA ILE A 6 -11.00 -5.40 4.81
C ILE A 6 -10.00 -6.26 5.59
N CYS A 7 -9.31 -5.71 6.60
CA CYS A 7 -8.26 -6.45 7.33
C CYS A 7 -8.75 -7.78 7.91
N SER A 8 -9.94 -7.81 8.50
CA SER A 8 -10.47 -9.04 9.09
C SER A 8 -10.65 -10.14 8.04
N ASP A 9 -11.22 -9.81 6.89
CA ASP A 9 -11.41 -10.77 5.80
C ASP A 9 -10.07 -11.23 5.23
N LEU A 10 -9.12 -10.32 5.09
CA LEU A 10 -7.78 -10.62 4.62
C LEU A 10 -7.10 -11.66 5.53
N PHE A 11 -7.07 -11.42 6.84
CA PHE A 11 -6.41 -12.30 7.80
C PHE A 11 -7.14 -13.64 7.94
N GLN A 12 -8.44 -13.66 7.72
CA GLN A 12 -9.23 -14.89 7.76
C GLN A 12 -8.98 -15.77 6.53
N ASN A 13 -8.77 -15.19 5.36
CA ASN A 13 -8.73 -15.90 4.09
C ASN A 13 -7.32 -16.16 3.54
N ILE A 14 -6.30 -15.46 4.05
CA ILE A 14 -4.92 -15.58 3.52
C ILE A 14 -4.36 -17.00 3.72
N THR A 15 -3.74 -17.53 2.67
CA THR A 15 -3.14 -18.87 2.65
C THR A 15 -1.62 -18.80 2.54
N PRO A 16 -0.88 -19.91 2.85
CA PRO A 16 0.56 -19.95 2.61
C PRO A 16 0.95 -19.69 1.14
N GLU A 17 0.13 -20.13 0.21
CA GLU A 17 0.33 -19.88 -1.23
C GLU A 17 0.22 -18.42 -1.57
N ASP A 18 -0.73 -17.72 -0.95
CA ASP A 18 -0.88 -16.26 -1.10
C ASP A 18 0.37 -15.52 -0.61
N ILE A 19 0.95 -15.96 0.50
CA ILE A 19 2.19 -15.39 1.03
C ILE A 19 3.34 -15.56 0.02
N VAL A 20 3.47 -16.73 -0.61
CA VAL A 20 4.48 -16.97 -1.63
C VAL A 20 4.30 -16.00 -2.81
N GLU A 21 3.08 -15.81 -3.29
CA GLU A 21 2.78 -14.87 -4.36
C GLU A 21 3.09 -13.42 -3.98
N LEU A 22 2.73 -13.03 -2.77
CA LEU A 22 3.03 -11.68 -2.26
C LEU A 22 4.53 -11.43 -2.15
N LYS A 23 5.30 -12.41 -1.71
CA LYS A 23 6.77 -12.32 -1.67
C LYS A 23 7.34 -12.04 -3.07
N GLU A 24 6.84 -12.73 -4.08
CA GLU A 24 7.29 -12.52 -5.45
C GLU A 24 6.89 -11.13 -5.96
N ILE A 25 5.69 -10.67 -5.66
CA ILE A 25 5.22 -9.32 -6.02
C ILE A 25 6.13 -8.24 -5.41
N VAL A 26 6.46 -8.39 -4.13
CA VAL A 26 7.34 -7.45 -3.42
C VAL A 26 8.74 -7.46 -4.04
N ARG A 27 9.29 -8.65 -4.33
CA ARG A 27 10.61 -8.81 -4.94
C ARG A 27 10.68 -8.12 -6.30
N LEU A 28 9.69 -8.33 -7.15
CA LEU A 28 9.62 -7.73 -8.48
C LEU A 28 9.46 -6.21 -8.41
N GLY A 29 8.64 -5.72 -7.50
CA GLY A 29 8.45 -4.27 -7.33
C GLY A 29 9.74 -3.56 -6.98
N ILE A 30 10.50 -4.09 -6.02
CA ILE A 30 11.81 -3.53 -5.64
C ILE A 30 12.80 -3.58 -6.81
N ALA A 31 12.84 -4.71 -7.53
CA ALA A 31 13.83 -4.92 -8.60
C ALA A 31 13.60 -3.99 -9.79
N PHE A 32 12.36 -3.74 -10.17
CA PHE A 32 12.05 -3.02 -11.40
C PHE A 32 11.78 -1.53 -11.21
N GLU A 33 11.23 -1.12 -10.08
CA GLU A 33 10.82 0.25 -9.89
C GLU A 33 11.65 1.03 -8.90
N ASN A 34 12.30 0.35 -7.98
CA ASN A 34 13.10 0.96 -6.92
C ASN A 34 12.36 2.09 -6.19
N ASN A 35 11.03 2.03 -6.17
CA ASN A 35 10.16 3.02 -5.55
C ASN A 35 8.91 2.32 -5.01
N GLU A 36 8.81 2.28 -3.70
CA GLU A 36 7.72 1.63 -2.96
C GLU A 36 6.34 2.19 -3.33
N TYR A 37 6.29 3.46 -3.70
CA TYR A 37 5.04 4.14 -4.04
C TYR A 37 4.81 4.30 -5.54
N ALA A 38 5.61 3.65 -6.38
CA ALA A 38 5.36 3.66 -7.81
C ALA A 38 3.98 3.05 -8.12
N PRO A 39 3.24 3.59 -9.10
CA PRO A 39 1.85 3.16 -9.35
C PRO A 39 1.69 1.66 -9.55
N ILE A 40 2.62 1.01 -10.26
CA ILE A 40 2.50 -0.42 -10.53
C ILE A 40 2.77 -1.26 -9.27
N SER A 41 3.73 -0.86 -8.44
CA SER A 41 4.04 -1.53 -7.17
C SER A 41 2.84 -1.44 -6.23
N GLU A 42 2.29 -0.25 -6.05
CA GLU A 42 1.10 -0.04 -5.23
C GLU A 42 -0.09 -0.85 -5.75
N PHE A 43 -0.36 -0.79 -7.05
CA PHE A 43 -1.48 -1.52 -7.62
C PHE A 43 -1.34 -3.03 -7.46
N THR A 44 -0.18 -3.59 -7.83
CA THR A 44 0.02 -5.04 -7.86
C THR A 44 -0.08 -5.65 -6.48
N PHE A 45 0.55 -5.03 -5.48
CA PHE A 45 0.52 -5.53 -4.11
C PHE A 45 -0.90 -5.44 -3.52
N HIS A 46 -1.51 -4.28 -3.57
CA HIS A 46 -2.83 -4.07 -2.98
C HIS A 46 -3.93 -4.83 -3.73
N ALA A 47 -3.80 -4.99 -5.05
CA ALA A 47 -4.74 -5.81 -5.84
C ALA A 47 -4.75 -7.26 -5.37
N LYS A 48 -3.58 -7.82 -5.06
CA LYS A 48 -3.48 -9.18 -4.53
C LYS A 48 -4.18 -9.30 -3.17
N LEU A 49 -4.03 -8.29 -2.30
CA LEU A 49 -4.72 -8.28 -1.01
C LEU A 49 -6.24 -8.29 -1.20
N TYR A 50 -6.76 -7.51 -2.12
CA TYR A 50 -8.20 -7.47 -2.40
C TYR A 50 -8.69 -8.80 -2.98
N GLU A 51 -7.90 -9.44 -3.83
CA GLU A 51 -8.23 -10.77 -4.36
C GLU A 51 -8.35 -11.80 -3.23
N ILE A 52 -7.44 -11.78 -2.26
CA ILE A 52 -7.44 -12.70 -1.11
C ILE A 52 -8.73 -12.57 -0.30
N THR A 53 -9.28 -11.37 -0.16
CA THR A 53 -10.54 -11.17 0.57
C THR A 53 -11.73 -11.87 -0.07
N GLY A 54 -11.64 -12.19 -1.37
CA GLY A 54 -12.74 -12.80 -2.12
C GLY A 54 -13.90 -11.86 -2.42
N ASN A 55 -13.75 -10.56 -2.19
CA ASN A 55 -14.82 -9.60 -2.40
C ASN A 55 -14.73 -8.97 -3.80
N ALA A 56 -15.62 -9.42 -4.70
CA ALA A 56 -15.65 -8.95 -6.08
C ALA A 56 -15.95 -7.45 -6.19
N THR A 57 -16.78 -6.91 -5.32
CA THR A 57 -17.12 -5.48 -5.33
C THR A 57 -15.89 -4.62 -5.02
N ILE A 58 -15.07 -5.02 -4.05
CA ILE A 58 -13.82 -4.33 -3.72
C ILE A 58 -12.85 -4.37 -4.89
N ARG A 59 -12.74 -5.50 -5.58
CA ARG A 59 -11.89 -5.65 -6.76
C ARG A 59 -12.35 -4.72 -7.88
N GLU A 60 -13.64 -4.68 -8.17
CA GLU A 60 -14.21 -3.80 -9.19
C GLU A 60 -13.97 -2.33 -8.84
N PHE A 61 -14.18 -1.96 -7.58
CA PHE A 61 -13.91 -0.61 -7.09
C PHE A 61 -12.45 -0.21 -7.30
N GLN A 62 -11.53 -1.11 -7.02
CA GLN A 62 -10.10 -0.87 -7.23
C GLN A 62 -9.76 -0.64 -8.70
N GLU A 63 -10.36 -1.39 -9.61
CA GLU A 63 -10.16 -1.20 -11.06
C GLU A 63 -10.62 0.18 -11.52
N ILE A 64 -11.69 0.68 -10.93
CA ILE A 64 -12.20 2.03 -11.22
C ILE A 64 -11.25 3.11 -10.68
N ILE A 65 -10.74 2.91 -9.47
CA ILE A 65 -9.90 3.89 -8.77
C ILE A 65 -8.46 3.91 -9.30
N HIS A 66 -7.95 2.79 -9.81
CA HIS A 66 -6.56 2.68 -10.25
C HIS A 66 -6.13 3.78 -11.23
N PRO A 67 -6.87 4.06 -12.32
CA PRO A 67 -6.48 5.13 -13.25
C PRO A 67 -6.41 6.50 -12.56
N VAL A 68 -7.30 6.76 -11.62
CA VAL A 68 -7.30 8.00 -10.84
C VAL A 68 -6.04 8.10 -9.99
N MET A 69 -5.64 7.01 -9.32
CA MET A 69 -4.43 6.97 -8.50
C MET A 69 -3.17 7.17 -9.35
N VAL A 70 -3.09 6.56 -10.53
CA VAL A 70 -1.98 6.76 -11.46
C VAL A 70 -1.88 8.24 -11.85
N PHE A 71 -3.00 8.86 -12.20
CA PHE A 71 -3.06 10.27 -12.57
C PHE A 71 -2.58 11.17 -11.42
N VAL A 72 -3.09 10.94 -10.20
CA VAL A 72 -2.73 11.74 -9.02
C VAL A 72 -1.24 11.62 -8.70
N LYS A 73 -0.70 10.41 -8.71
CA LYS A 73 0.72 10.16 -8.44
C LYS A 73 1.62 10.83 -9.47
N ASP A 74 1.26 10.74 -10.73
CA ASP A 74 2.01 11.35 -11.82
C ASP A 74 2.00 12.88 -11.70
N LYS A 75 0.82 13.45 -11.50
CA LYS A 75 0.64 14.90 -11.39
C LYS A 75 1.36 15.50 -10.18
N PHE A 76 1.35 14.81 -9.04
CA PHE A 76 1.91 15.30 -7.78
C PHE A 76 3.23 14.66 -7.39
N LYS A 77 3.89 13.99 -8.31
CA LYS A 77 5.16 13.29 -8.07
C LYS A 77 6.20 14.17 -7.39
N GLU A 78 6.39 15.38 -7.89
CA GLU A 78 7.38 16.33 -7.35
C GLU A 78 7.06 16.77 -5.91
N LEU A 79 5.80 16.73 -5.52
CA LEU A 79 5.37 17.08 -4.17
C LEU A 79 5.41 15.89 -3.21
N LEU A 80 5.14 14.67 -3.72
CA LEU A 80 5.13 13.45 -2.91
C LEU A 80 6.51 12.91 -2.62
N GLU A 81 7.44 13.00 -3.57
CA GLU A 81 8.78 12.43 -3.44
C GLU A 81 9.57 12.99 -2.25
N PRO A 82 9.61 14.32 -2.02
CA PRO A 82 10.28 14.87 -0.83
C PRO A 82 9.70 14.37 0.48
N ILE A 83 8.38 14.16 0.54
CA ILE A 83 7.70 13.64 1.73
C ILE A 83 8.13 12.19 1.99
N ASN A 84 8.22 11.36 0.95
CA ASN A 84 8.72 10.00 1.06
C ASN A 84 10.16 9.95 1.59
N ILE A 85 11.02 10.82 1.09
CA ILE A 85 12.41 10.93 1.53
C ILE A 85 12.46 11.31 3.00
N GLU A 86 11.68 12.30 3.41
CA GLU A 86 11.61 12.76 4.79
C GLU A 86 11.18 11.63 5.74
N ILE A 87 10.14 10.88 5.38
CA ILE A 87 9.64 9.75 6.18
C ILE A 87 10.69 8.65 6.26
N LYS A 88 11.37 8.36 5.16
CA LYS A 88 12.45 7.37 5.10
C LYS A 88 13.62 7.74 6.00
N GLU A 89 14.03 9.00 5.97
CA GLU A 89 15.12 9.51 6.81
C GLU A 89 14.80 9.44 8.30
N ARG A 90 13.54 9.60 8.67
CA ARG A 90 13.07 9.44 10.05
C ARG A 90 12.97 7.97 10.48
N GLY A 91 13.18 7.01 9.57
CA GLY A 91 13.00 5.59 9.86
C GLY A 91 11.54 5.18 10.06
N GLU A 92 10.61 5.99 9.56
CA GLU A 92 9.16 5.76 9.71
C GLU A 92 8.51 5.19 8.44
N LEU A 93 9.28 4.96 7.38
CA LEU A 93 8.75 4.39 6.14
C LEU A 93 8.36 2.92 6.35
N VAL A 94 7.10 2.60 6.08
CA VAL A 94 6.60 1.23 6.07
C VAL A 94 6.51 0.76 4.62
N THR A 95 7.28 -0.26 4.29
CA THR A 95 7.33 -0.83 2.95
C THR A 95 6.30 -1.94 2.77
N HIS A 96 6.08 -2.37 1.53
CA HIS A 96 5.26 -3.56 1.27
C HIS A 96 5.87 -4.81 1.91
N ALA A 97 7.20 -4.90 1.97
CA ALA A 97 7.88 -6.00 2.68
C ALA A 97 7.55 -6.00 4.17
N ASP A 98 7.47 -4.83 4.80
CA ASP A 98 7.08 -4.72 6.21
C ASP A 98 5.63 -5.19 6.42
N LEU A 99 4.72 -4.76 5.56
CA LEU A 99 3.32 -5.20 5.61
C LEU A 99 3.21 -6.72 5.45
N LEU A 100 3.96 -7.28 4.51
CA LEU A 100 4.01 -8.72 4.29
C LEU A 100 4.51 -9.47 5.53
N GLY A 101 5.48 -8.93 6.24
CA GLY A 101 5.99 -9.51 7.48
C GLY A 101 4.91 -9.70 8.54
N PHE A 102 4.02 -8.73 8.70
CA PHE A 102 2.88 -8.85 9.61
C PHE A 102 1.86 -9.90 9.13
N LEU A 103 1.65 -10.01 7.82
CA LEU A 103 0.77 -11.04 7.26
C LEU A 103 1.33 -12.45 7.52
N GLU A 104 2.63 -12.64 7.33
CA GLU A 104 3.30 -13.91 7.60
C GLU A 104 3.17 -14.36 9.06
N LYS A 105 3.22 -13.41 9.99
CA LYS A 105 3.11 -13.66 11.42
C LYS A 105 1.68 -13.73 11.92
N HIS A 106 0.69 -13.52 11.05
CA HIS A 106 -0.72 -13.38 11.42
C HIS A 106 -0.95 -12.31 12.51
N ASP A 107 -0.16 -11.24 12.48
CA ASP A 107 -0.26 -10.12 13.41
C ASP A 107 -1.17 -9.03 12.84
N GLU A 108 -2.48 -9.20 13.01
CA GLU A 108 -3.46 -8.25 12.49
C GLU A 108 -3.33 -6.85 13.11
N ALA A 109 -3.11 -6.77 14.42
CA ALA A 109 -2.96 -5.48 15.11
C ALA A 109 -1.72 -4.73 14.61
N GLY A 110 -0.59 -5.42 14.44
CA GLY A 110 0.62 -4.86 13.88
C GLY A 110 0.43 -4.43 12.44
N TYR A 111 -0.25 -5.23 11.64
CA TYR A 111 -0.58 -4.90 10.25
C TYR A 111 -1.40 -3.61 10.15
N ARG A 112 -2.45 -3.47 10.97
CA ARG A 112 -3.29 -2.26 10.96
C ARG A 112 -2.49 -0.99 11.27
N LYS A 113 -1.62 -1.04 12.28
CA LYS A 113 -0.75 0.08 12.61
C LYS A 113 0.24 0.40 11.50
N ALA A 114 0.86 -0.63 10.93
CA ALA A 114 1.80 -0.49 9.83
C ALA A 114 1.12 0.10 8.59
N LEU A 115 -0.10 -0.32 8.30
CA LEU A 115 -0.88 0.18 7.16
C LEU A 115 -1.17 1.69 7.30
N GLU A 116 -1.52 2.15 8.50
CA GLU A 116 -1.72 3.57 8.77
C GLU A 116 -0.43 4.38 8.51
N LYS A 117 0.72 3.86 8.93
CA LYS A 117 2.02 4.48 8.65
C LYS A 117 2.39 4.43 7.17
N HIS A 118 2.06 3.33 6.48
CA HIS A 118 2.31 3.18 5.04
C HIS A 118 1.63 4.28 4.24
N PHE A 119 0.44 4.70 4.65
CA PHE A 119 -0.30 5.77 3.99
C PHE A 119 -0.02 7.16 4.55
N ALA A 120 0.92 7.31 5.49
CA ALA A 120 1.23 8.60 6.12
C ALA A 120 1.69 9.66 5.11
N VAL A 121 2.37 9.27 4.03
CA VAL A 121 2.80 10.19 2.98
C VAL A 121 1.62 10.98 2.39
N TYR A 122 0.50 10.31 2.16
CA TYR A 122 -0.68 10.95 1.60
C TYR A 122 -1.36 11.88 2.59
N LYS A 123 -1.37 11.52 3.88
CA LYS A 123 -1.91 12.36 4.95
C LYS A 123 -1.10 13.65 5.12
N ILE A 124 0.23 13.53 5.10
CA ILE A 124 1.14 14.68 5.19
C ILE A 124 0.95 15.60 3.97
N PHE A 125 0.89 15.02 2.78
CA PHE A 125 0.65 15.75 1.54
C PHE A 125 -0.65 16.56 1.61
N MET A 126 -1.74 15.93 2.02
CA MET A 126 -3.04 16.59 2.13
C MET A 126 -3.02 17.73 3.14
N LYS A 127 -2.40 17.55 4.30
CA LYS A 127 -2.27 18.59 5.31
C LYS A 127 -1.48 19.80 4.78
N ARG A 128 -0.35 19.55 4.14
CA ARG A 128 0.50 20.64 3.60
C ARG A 128 -0.21 21.41 2.49
N ARG A 129 -0.96 20.70 1.66
CA ARG A 129 -1.73 21.30 0.58
C ARG A 129 -2.85 22.21 1.12
N ILE A 130 -3.57 21.78 2.14
CA ILE A 130 -4.64 22.57 2.78
C ILE A 130 -4.07 23.83 3.43
N VAL A 131 -2.95 23.72 4.13
CA VAL A 131 -2.31 24.86 4.82
C VAL A 131 -1.77 25.89 3.83
N ASN A 132 -1.29 25.45 2.67
CA ASN A 132 -0.67 26.33 1.66
C ASN A 132 -1.66 26.88 0.61
N GLU A 133 -2.89 26.48 0.66
CA GLU A 133 -3.98 27.04 -0.14
C GLU A 133 -4.73 28.11 0.67
#